data_4de5ef6784cff4e03a690049f765042a
#
_entry.id   4de5ef6784cff4e03a690049f765042a
#
_cell.length_a   1.000
_cell.length_b   1.000
_cell.length_c   1.000
_cell.angle_alpha   90.00
_cell.angle_beta   90.00
_cell.angle_gamma   90.00
#
_symmetry.space_group_name_H-M   'P 1'
#
loop_
_entity.id
_entity.type
_entity.pdbx_description
1 polymer ?
#
loop_
_entity_poly.entity_id
_entity_poly.type
_entity_poly.pdbx_seq_one_letter_code
_entity_poly.pdbx_strand_id
1 'polypeptide(L)'
;MIHVAAAVIENREGRILIARRKAEISLGGYWEFPGGKMEAGESPAVCAARELHEEMDVRIETGDVVAETTHDYGDKVVHLVAVRAILLDGHMRLHDHDEIRWVAVSEMSDFLFAPADEAIVSALVAAHRHVKIH
;
A
#
# COMPACT_ATOMS: atom_id res chain seq x y z
N MET A 1 -2.72 -5.95 18.92
CA MET A 1 -2.84 -5.92 17.44
C MET A 1 -2.56 -4.52 16.92
N ILE A 2 -1.77 -4.41 15.88
CA ILE A 2 -1.42 -3.13 15.26
C ILE A 2 -2.33 -2.93 14.06
N HIS A 3 -3.06 -1.82 14.02
CA HIS A 3 -3.93 -1.46 12.89
C HIS A 3 -3.19 -0.53 11.93
N VAL A 4 -3.14 -0.93 10.67
CA VAL A 4 -2.41 -0.23 9.60
C VAL A 4 -3.34 -0.01 8.42
N ALA A 5 -3.26 1.15 7.81
CA ALA A 5 -3.93 1.44 6.56
C ALA A 5 -2.89 1.69 5.47
N ALA A 6 -3.15 1.15 4.29
CA ALA A 6 -2.30 1.35 3.13
C ALA A 6 -3.11 1.91 1.96
N ALA A 7 -2.41 2.60 1.05
CA ALA A 7 -3.02 3.17 -0.14
C ALA A 7 -2.62 2.38 -1.38
N VAL A 8 -3.60 1.96 -2.15
CA VAL A 8 -3.40 1.38 -3.48
C VAL A 8 -3.65 2.51 -4.48
N ILE A 9 -2.57 3.20 -4.86
CA ILE A 9 -2.63 4.39 -5.71
C ILE A 9 -2.47 3.97 -7.16
N GLU A 10 -3.50 4.22 -7.95
CA GLU A 10 -3.51 3.89 -9.38
C GLU A 10 -3.39 5.16 -10.21
N ASN A 11 -2.55 5.11 -11.25
CA ASN A 11 -2.41 6.21 -12.18
C ASN A 11 -3.30 6.01 -13.43
N ARG A 12 -3.22 6.94 -14.38
CA ARG A 12 -4.06 6.92 -15.58
C ARG A 12 -3.79 5.73 -16.49
N GLU A 13 -2.58 5.16 -16.44
CA GLU A 13 -2.21 3.99 -17.22
C GLU A 13 -2.60 2.68 -16.54
N GLY A 14 -3.29 2.74 -15.39
CA GLY A 14 -3.67 1.56 -14.63
C GLY A 14 -2.53 0.95 -13.84
N ARG A 15 -1.42 1.66 -13.67
CA ARG A 15 -0.29 1.20 -12.88
C ARG A 15 -0.44 1.62 -11.43
N ILE A 16 0.10 0.82 -10.55
CA ILE A 16 -0.05 0.98 -9.10
C ILE A 16 1.31 1.29 -8.48
N LEU A 17 1.30 2.22 -7.53
CA LEU A 17 2.50 2.64 -6.82
C LEU A 17 2.88 1.62 -5.76
N ILE A 18 4.11 1.14 -5.83
CA ILE A 18 4.73 0.33 -4.78
C ILE A 18 6.01 1.00 -4.31
N ALA A 19 6.39 0.76 -3.06
CA ALA A 19 7.54 1.39 -2.45
C ALA A 19 8.39 0.35 -1.72
N ARG A 20 9.72 0.47 -1.81
CA ARG A 20 10.64 -0.44 -1.14
C ARG A 20 11.13 0.18 0.16
N ARG A 21 11.01 -0.57 1.24
CA ARG A 21 11.46 -0.14 2.56
C ARG A 21 12.98 -0.09 2.62
N LYS A 22 13.53 0.95 3.26
CA LYS A 22 14.97 1.09 3.47
C LYS A 22 15.53 -0.13 4.21
N ALA A 23 16.75 -0.53 3.87
CA ALA A 23 17.39 -1.70 4.45
C ALA A 23 17.54 -1.61 5.98
N GLU A 24 17.66 -0.40 6.52
CA GLU A 24 17.94 -0.15 7.95
C GLU A 24 16.71 -0.28 8.85
N ILE A 25 15.51 -0.30 8.29
CA ILE A 25 14.28 -0.36 9.09
C ILE A 25 13.65 -1.76 9.06
N SER A 26 12.64 -1.97 9.90
CA SER A 26 11.92 -3.22 9.96
C SER A 26 11.39 -3.62 8.58
N LEU A 27 11.55 -4.90 8.21
CA LEU A 27 11.19 -5.44 6.89
C LEU A 27 11.92 -4.72 5.75
N GLY A 28 13.17 -4.30 6.00
CA GLY A 28 13.99 -3.62 5.01
C GLY A 28 14.19 -4.46 3.74
N GLY A 29 14.13 -3.80 2.58
CA GLY A 29 14.26 -4.44 1.28
C GLY A 29 12.98 -5.01 0.71
N TYR A 30 11.93 -5.18 1.52
CA TYR A 30 10.62 -5.61 1.04
C TYR A 30 9.87 -4.44 0.38
N TRP A 31 9.08 -4.77 -0.62
CA TRP A 31 8.15 -3.84 -1.25
C TRP A 31 6.83 -3.83 -0.49
N GLU A 32 6.12 -2.71 -0.53
CA GLU A 32 4.84 -2.56 0.15
C GLU A 32 3.99 -1.50 -0.54
N PHE A 33 2.70 -1.48 -0.20
CA PHE A 33 1.85 -0.35 -0.54
C PHE A 33 2.02 0.68 0.57
N PRO A 34 2.23 1.97 0.22
CA PRO A 34 2.54 2.96 1.25
C PRO A 34 1.37 3.20 2.20
N GLY A 35 1.69 3.49 3.43
CA GLY A 35 0.70 3.71 4.49
C GLY A 35 1.37 3.74 5.85
N GLY A 36 0.61 3.49 6.89
CA GLY A 36 1.14 3.48 8.24
C GLY A 36 0.10 3.15 9.30
N LYS A 37 0.49 3.33 10.56
CA LYS A 37 -0.34 2.97 11.70
C LYS A 37 -1.51 3.92 11.87
N MET A 38 -2.69 3.35 12.15
CA MET A 38 -3.89 4.12 12.44
C MET A 38 -3.78 4.75 13.82
N GLU A 39 -4.17 6.02 13.91
CA GLU A 39 -4.33 6.72 15.18
C GLU A 39 -5.74 6.50 15.69
N ALA A 40 -5.94 6.73 17.01
CA ALA A 40 -7.23 6.54 17.64
C ALA A 40 -8.31 7.40 16.94
N GLY A 41 -9.42 6.77 16.59
CA GLY A 41 -10.54 7.44 15.93
C GLY A 41 -10.41 7.62 14.43
N GLU A 42 -9.29 7.24 13.83
CA GLU A 42 -9.15 7.33 12.38
C GLU A 42 -9.84 6.17 11.66
N SER A 43 -10.46 6.48 10.52
CA SER A 43 -10.85 5.45 9.56
C SER A 43 -9.62 5.06 8.73
N PRO A 44 -9.64 3.89 8.06
CA PRO A 44 -8.54 3.53 7.16
C PRO A 44 -8.27 4.57 6.09
N ALA A 45 -9.32 5.16 5.51
CA ALA A 45 -9.18 6.19 4.47
C ALA A 45 -8.47 7.44 5.00
N VAL A 46 -8.85 7.92 6.18
CA VAL A 46 -8.24 9.09 6.80
C VAL A 46 -6.78 8.79 7.15
N CYS A 47 -6.50 7.62 7.69
CA CYS A 47 -5.14 7.19 8.02
C CYS A 47 -4.25 7.13 6.78
N ALA A 48 -4.73 6.50 5.70
CA ALA A 48 -3.97 6.40 4.46
C ALA A 48 -3.62 7.78 3.91
N ALA A 49 -4.60 8.70 3.87
CA ALA A 49 -4.37 10.05 3.38
C ALA A 49 -3.35 10.81 4.24
N ARG A 50 -3.47 10.70 5.56
CA ARG A 50 -2.53 11.35 6.49
C ARG A 50 -1.12 10.80 6.35
N GLU A 51 -0.98 9.47 6.30
CA GLU A 51 0.33 8.81 6.18
C GLU A 51 1.02 9.17 4.85
N LEU A 52 0.29 9.20 3.76
CA LEU A 52 0.86 9.58 2.47
C LEU A 52 1.33 11.03 2.48
N HIS A 53 0.60 11.91 3.15
CA HIS A 53 1.00 13.30 3.30
C HIS A 53 2.27 13.42 4.17
N GLU A 54 2.31 12.73 5.32
CA GLU A 54 3.45 12.79 6.24
C GLU A 54 4.71 12.12 5.67
N GLU A 55 4.54 10.94 5.06
CA GLU A 55 5.67 10.11 4.64
C GLU A 55 6.18 10.46 3.25
N MET A 56 5.33 10.91 2.36
CA MET A 56 5.68 11.12 0.96
C MET A 56 5.38 12.52 0.42
N ASP A 57 4.83 13.38 1.27
CA ASP A 57 4.52 14.78 0.93
C ASP A 57 3.58 14.90 -0.28
N VAL A 58 2.62 13.99 -0.39
CA VAL A 58 1.61 13.99 -1.45
C VAL A 58 0.21 13.99 -0.87
N ARG A 59 -0.75 14.46 -1.67
CA ARG A 59 -2.17 14.42 -1.34
C ARG A 59 -2.85 13.41 -2.23
N ILE A 60 -3.66 12.56 -1.61
CA ILE A 60 -4.43 11.53 -2.31
C ILE A 60 -5.91 11.68 -2.03
N GLU A 61 -6.72 11.20 -2.96
CA GLU A 61 -8.15 11.01 -2.74
C GLU A 61 -8.42 9.53 -2.60
N THR A 62 -9.02 9.13 -1.48
CA THR A 62 -9.25 7.73 -1.15
C THR A 62 -10.64 7.28 -1.59
N GLY A 63 -10.75 6.01 -1.94
CA GLY A 63 -11.99 5.35 -2.34
C GLY A 63 -12.25 4.12 -1.50
N ASP A 64 -12.76 3.08 -2.14
CA ASP A 64 -13.19 1.85 -1.50
C ASP A 64 -12.05 1.01 -0.94
N VAL A 65 -12.37 0.14 0.01
CA VAL A 65 -11.45 -0.88 0.52
C VAL A 65 -11.20 -1.91 -0.58
N VAL A 66 -9.93 -2.18 -0.84
CA VAL A 66 -9.48 -3.18 -1.83
C VAL A 66 -9.31 -4.54 -1.17
N ALA A 67 -8.71 -4.55 0.02
CA ALA A 67 -8.38 -5.78 0.73
C ALA A 67 -8.22 -5.49 2.22
N GLU A 68 -8.42 -6.53 3.00
CA GLU A 68 -8.23 -6.50 4.45
C GLU A 68 -7.66 -7.83 4.89
N THR A 69 -6.65 -7.81 5.74
CA THR A 69 -6.00 -9.01 6.21
C THR A 69 -5.42 -8.82 7.61
N THR A 70 -5.26 -9.94 8.31
CA THR A 70 -4.53 -9.97 9.58
C THR A 70 -3.35 -10.91 9.41
N HIS A 71 -2.15 -10.43 9.71
CA HIS A 71 -0.94 -11.21 9.57
C HIS A 71 -0.18 -11.24 10.91
N ASP A 72 0.19 -12.46 11.33
CA ASP A 72 0.97 -12.69 12.54
C ASP A 72 2.45 -12.81 12.15
N TYR A 73 3.25 -11.81 12.57
CA TYR A 73 4.70 -11.81 12.33
C TYR A 73 5.47 -12.52 13.44
N GLY A 74 4.78 -13.08 14.44
CA GLY A 74 5.40 -13.73 15.59
C GLY A 74 5.56 -12.78 16.76
N ASP A 75 6.30 -11.70 16.59
CA ASP A 75 6.51 -10.66 17.60
C ASP A 75 5.37 -9.63 17.63
N LYS A 76 4.57 -9.56 16.58
CA LYS A 76 3.43 -8.65 16.49
C LYS A 76 2.40 -9.20 15.50
N VAL A 77 1.15 -8.80 15.71
CA VAL A 77 0.04 -9.11 14.80
C VAL A 77 -0.42 -7.80 14.16
N VAL A 78 -0.49 -7.77 12.83
CA VAL A 78 -0.86 -6.59 12.06
C VAL A 78 -2.21 -6.83 11.37
N HIS A 79 -3.15 -5.91 11.59
CA HIS A 79 -4.40 -5.83 10.85
C HIS A 79 -4.24 -4.73 9.80
N LEU A 80 -4.24 -5.11 8.54
CA LEU A 80 -3.98 -4.21 7.41
C LEU A 80 -5.23 -4.02 6.59
N VAL A 81 -5.62 -2.76 6.38
CA VAL A 81 -6.72 -2.40 5.48
C VAL A 81 -6.15 -1.56 4.35
N ALA A 82 -6.33 -2.01 3.11
CA ALA A 82 -5.88 -1.28 1.93
C ALA A 82 -7.05 -0.56 1.27
N VAL A 83 -6.87 0.72 0.99
CA VAL A 83 -7.89 1.53 0.32
C VAL A 83 -7.38 1.98 -1.04
N ARG A 84 -8.28 2.01 -2.02
CA ARG A 84 -7.99 2.54 -3.35
C ARG A 84 -7.79 4.04 -3.26
N ALA A 85 -6.88 4.59 -4.06
CA ALA A 85 -6.62 6.01 -4.05
C ALA A 85 -6.13 6.51 -5.40
N ILE A 86 -6.29 7.81 -5.62
CA ILE A 86 -5.67 8.51 -6.75
C ILE A 86 -4.79 9.64 -6.20
N LEU A 87 -3.72 9.92 -6.91
CA LEU A 87 -2.81 11.02 -6.56
C LEU A 87 -3.42 12.33 -7.04
N LEU A 88 -3.59 13.29 -6.12
CA LEU A 88 -4.12 14.61 -6.44
C LEU A 88 -3.00 15.58 -6.80
N ASP A 89 -2.00 15.71 -5.91
CA ASP A 89 -0.87 16.59 -6.13
C ASP A 89 0.31 16.23 -5.21
N GLY A 90 1.43 16.88 -5.48
CA GLY A 90 2.65 16.79 -4.70
C GLY A 90 3.78 16.11 -5.46
N HIS A 91 5.00 16.42 -5.03
CA HIS A 91 6.20 15.73 -5.48
C HIS A 91 6.59 14.72 -4.40
N MET A 92 6.67 13.46 -4.77
CA MET A 92 6.96 12.40 -3.81
C MET A 92 8.33 12.56 -3.20
N ARG A 93 8.36 12.62 -1.87
CA ARG A 93 9.57 12.57 -1.06
C ARG A 93 9.59 11.24 -0.33
N LEU A 94 10.77 10.62 -0.27
CA LEU A 94 10.92 9.31 0.35
C LEU A 94 11.62 9.46 1.71
N HIS A 95 10.95 9.01 2.78
CA HIS A 95 11.50 9.00 4.13
C HIS A 95 11.88 7.57 4.55
N ASP A 96 10.91 6.68 4.60
CA ASP A 96 11.12 5.28 5.00
C ASP A 96 11.40 4.35 3.82
N HIS A 97 11.32 4.87 2.60
CA HIS A 97 11.53 4.11 1.38
C HIS A 97 12.74 4.62 0.62
N ASP A 98 13.42 3.72 -0.09
CA ASP A 98 14.57 4.08 -0.91
C ASP A 98 14.28 4.01 -2.41
N GLU A 99 13.13 3.47 -2.79
CA GLU A 99 12.71 3.38 -4.18
C GLU A 99 11.19 3.30 -4.28
N ILE A 100 10.63 3.89 -5.34
CA ILE A 100 9.23 3.69 -5.71
C ILE A 100 9.16 3.24 -7.16
N ARG A 101 8.10 2.49 -7.49
CA ARG A 101 7.80 2.09 -8.87
C ARG A 101 6.31 2.13 -9.13
N TRP A 102 5.96 2.46 -10.36
CA TRP A 102 4.62 2.33 -10.89
C TRP A 102 4.59 1.04 -11.70
N VAL A 103 3.83 0.05 -11.26
CA VAL A 103 3.83 -1.29 -11.86
C VAL A 103 2.43 -1.71 -12.27
N ALA A 104 2.37 -2.49 -13.37
CA ALA A 104 1.13 -3.15 -13.74
C ALA A 104 0.88 -4.31 -12.75
N VAL A 105 -0.39 -4.65 -12.55
CA VAL A 105 -0.75 -5.78 -11.67
C VAL A 105 -0.03 -7.05 -12.10
N SER A 106 0.09 -7.29 -13.41
CA SER A 106 0.77 -8.47 -13.96
C SER A 106 2.27 -8.52 -13.64
N GLU A 107 2.87 -7.40 -13.25
CA GLU A 107 4.30 -7.33 -12.91
C GLU A 107 4.57 -7.55 -11.42
N MET A 108 3.53 -7.58 -10.59
CA MET A 108 3.70 -7.61 -9.13
C MET A 108 4.39 -8.88 -8.64
N SER A 109 4.28 -10.00 -9.37
CA SER A 109 4.97 -11.23 -9.01
C SER A 109 6.49 -11.14 -9.12
N ASP A 110 7.00 -10.10 -9.78
CA ASP A 110 8.46 -9.87 -9.90
C ASP A 110 9.05 -9.18 -8.66
N PHE A 111 8.21 -8.78 -7.70
CA PHE A 111 8.63 -8.03 -6.52
C PHE A 111 8.38 -8.84 -5.25
N LEU A 112 9.31 -8.73 -4.30
CA LEU A 112 9.16 -9.40 -3.00
C LEU A 112 8.42 -8.46 -2.04
N PHE A 113 7.14 -8.73 -1.83
CA PHE A 113 6.30 -7.91 -0.94
C PHE A 113 6.41 -8.36 0.51
N ALA A 114 6.26 -7.40 1.43
CA ALA A 114 6.10 -7.71 2.85
C ALA A 114 4.92 -8.68 3.02
N PRO A 115 5.01 -9.66 3.95
CA PRO A 115 4.00 -10.72 4.06
C PRO A 115 2.57 -10.23 4.18
N ALA A 116 2.29 -9.20 4.99
CA ALA A 116 0.94 -8.67 5.12
C ALA A 116 0.42 -8.09 3.80
N ASP A 117 1.31 -7.49 3.01
CA ASP A 117 0.95 -6.85 1.74
C ASP A 117 0.66 -7.87 0.62
N GLU A 118 1.09 -9.12 0.77
CA GLU A 118 0.80 -10.17 -0.21
C GLU A 118 -0.69 -10.40 -0.40
N ALA A 119 -1.50 -10.20 0.64
CA ALA A 119 -2.94 -10.32 0.53
C ALA A 119 -3.53 -9.23 -0.36
N ILE A 120 -2.95 -8.03 -0.35
CA ILE A 120 -3.35 -6.93 -1.25
C ILE A 120 -3.02 -7.31 -2.68
N VAL A 121 -1.82 -7.82 -2.93
CA VAL A 121 -1.41 -8.29 -4.27
C VAL A 121 -2.37 -9.34 -4.78
N SER A 122 -2.72 -10.33 -3.94
CA SER A 122 -3.65 -11.39 -4.32
C SER A 122 -5.02 -10.84 -4.70
N ALA A 123 -5.54 -9.88 -3.95
CA ALA A 123 -6.81 -9.23 -4.25
C ALA A 123 -6.77 -8.48 -5.58
N LEU A 124 -5.68 -7.76 -5.84
CA LEU A 124 -5.51 -7.02 -7.09
C LEU A 124 -5.39 -7.96 -8.29
N VAL A 125 -4.65 -9.04 -8.16
CA VAL A 125 -4.50 -10.06 -9.22
C VAL A 125 -5.85 -10.71 -9.52
N ALA A 126 -6.63 -11.06 -8.50
CA ALA A 126 -7.95 -11.66 -8.68
C ALA A 126 -8.90 -10.71 -9.40
N ALA A 127 -8.92 -9.43 -9.01
CA ALA A 127 -9.75 -8.42 -9.66
C ALA A 127 -9.36 -8.20 -11.12
N HIS A 128 -8.04 -8.17 -11.40
CA HIS A 128 -7.51 -8.00 -12.75
C HIS A 128 -7.91 -9.17 -13.67
N ARG A 129 -7.82 -10.41 -13.18
CA ARG A 129 -8.24 -11.59 -13.92
C ARG A 129 -9.73 -11.57 -14.22
N HIS A 130 -10.53 -11.15 -13.26
CA HIS A 130 -11.98 -11.04 -13.43
C HIS A 130 -12.33 -10.06 -14.55
N VAL A 131 -11.67 -8.89 -14.57
CA VAL A 131 -11.87 -7.88 -15.61
C VAL A 131 -11.47 -8.42 -16.98
N LYS A 132 -10.40 -9.21 -17.08
CA LYS A 132 -9.93 -9.77 -18.35
C LYS A 132 -10.84 -10.83 -18.93
N ILE A 133 -11.62 -11.52 -18.12
CA ILE A 133 -12.55 -12.56 -18.57
C ILE A 133 -13.76 -11.94 -19.27
N HIS A 134 -14.05 -10.71 -18.96
CA HIS A 134 -15.12 -9.96 -19.60
C HIS A 134 -14.60 -9.19 -20.82
#